data_5d4d19d78105cbdbb5b2d5091bed4292
#
_entry.id   5d4d19d78105cbdbb5b2d5091bed4292
#
_cell.length_a   1.000
_cell.length_b   1.000
_cell.length_c   1.000
_cell.angle_alpha   90.00
_cell.angle_beta   90.00
_cell.angle_gamma   90.00
#
_symmetry.space_group_name_H-M   'P 1'
#
loop_
_entity.id
_entity.type
_entity.pdbx_description
1 polymer ?
#
loop_
_entity_poly.entity_id
_entity_poly.type
_entity_poly.pdbx_seq_one_letter_code
_entity_poly.pdbx_strand_id
1 'polypeptide(L)'
;AREAGGPAVNFAPMSDASFVDPIALLDASFRGAIARAFPQAADAEPLITASKQIAIADFQSNAAMGLAKRVGKQPREVAAAIVAEAAKDAALASIAEPLTEKSIAGPGFINVKLRGEALAGLVASMDSAALGVAPVATPLRVVVDLM
;
A
#
# COMPACT_ATOMS: atom_id res chain seq x y z
N ALA A 1 35.15 -10.15 41.13
CA ALA A 1 35.18 -9.31 39.91
C ALA A 1 34.99 -10.19 38.69
N ARG A 2 33.83 -10.18 38.09
CA ARG A 2 33.59 -10.74 36.75
C ARG A 2 32.68 -9.76 36.00
N GLU A 3 33.30 -8.99 35.12
CA GLU A 3 32.62 -8.21 34.12
C GLU A 3 32.08 -9.18 33.04
N ALA A 4 30.78 -9.27 32.94
CA ALA A 4 30.12 -9.84 31.76
C ALA A 4 29.82 -8.72 30.80
N GLY A 5 30.81 -8.40 29.95
CA GLY A 5 30.59 -7.57 28.79
C GLY A 5 29.81 -8.36 27.73
N GLY A 6 28.49 -8.18 27.70
CA GLY A 6 27.70 -8.60 26.52
C GLY A 6 28.09 -7.77 25.32
N PRO A 7 27.99 -8.31 24.08
CA PRO A 7 28.30 -7.55 22.89
C PRO A 7 27.33 -6.36 22.78
N ALA A 8 27.90 -5.16 22.81
CA ALA A 8 27.15 -3.96 22.46
C ALA A 8 26.65 -4.10 21.03
N VAL A 9 25.36 -4.36 20.86
CA VAL A 9 24.70 -4.21 19.56
C VAL A 9 24.77 -2.74 19.20
N ASN A 10 25.72 -2.44 18.34
CA ASN A 10 25.88 -1.11 17.78
C ASN A 10 24.72 -0.89 16.80
N PHE A 11 23.64 -0.34 17.32
CA PHE A 11 22.59 0.25 16.48
C PHE A 11 23.19 1.50 15.81
N ALA A 12 23.82 1.31 14.66
CA ALA A 12 24.08 2.42 13.78
C ALA A 12 22.71 3.09 13.51
N PRO A 13 22.57 4.42 13.65
CA PRO A 13 21.35 5.09 13.25
C PRO A 13 21.18 4.82 11.77
N MET A 14 20.13 4.06 11.42
CA MET A 14 19.71 3.90 10.03
C MET A 14 19.27 5.28 9.58
N SER A 15 20.16 5.91 8.79
CA SER A 15 19.94 7.19 8.16
C SER A 15 18.65 7.13 7.37
N ASP A 16 17.71 8.00 7.76
CA ASP A 16 16.67 8.55 6.89
C ASP A 16 15.89 7.52 6.04
N ALA A 17 15.37 6.48 6.68
CA ALA A 17 14.34 5.65 6.07
C ALA A 17 13.05 6.50 6.07
N SER A 18 12.86 7.26 4.99
CA SER A 18 11.61 7.96 4.75
C SER A 18 10.47 6.94 4.86
N PHE A 19 9.54 7.21 5.75
CA PHE A 19 8.34 6.40 5.91
C PHE A 19 7.67 6.20 4.54
N VAL A 20 7.53 4.95 4.14
CA VAL A 20 6.82 4.59 2.91
C VAL A 20 5.35 4.42 3.27
N ASP A 21 4.52 5.35 2.82
CA ASP A 21 3.07 5.20 2.94
C ASP A 21 2.59 4.04 2.04
N PRO A 22 2.12 2.93 2.61
CA PRO A 22 1.68 1.79 1.83
C PRO A 22 0.49 2.11 0.92
N ILE A 23 -0.38 3.04 1.32
CA ILE A 23 -1.53 3.45 0.51
C ILE A 23 -1.05 4.20 -0.72
N ALA A 24 -0.12 5.14 -0.56
CA ALA A 24 0.44 5.90 -1.68
C ALA A 24 1.19 4.99 -2.67
N LEU A 25 1.93 4.00 -2.17
CA LEU A 25 2.61 3.03 -3.01
C LEU A 25 1.63 2.14 -3.77
N LEU A 26 0.60 1.63 -3.09
CA LEU A 26 -0.46 0.85 -3.71
C LEU A 26 -1.21 1.66 -4.77
N ASP A 27 -1.55 2.92 -4.47
CA ASP A 27 -2.22 3.82 -5.43
C ASP A 27 -1.38 4.00 -6.69
N ALA A 28 -0.09 4.31 -6.55
CA ALA A 28 0.82 4.49 -7.69
C ALA A 28 0.95 3.22 -8.54
N SER A 29 1.14 2.06 -7.91
CA SER A 29 1.25 0.77 -8.59
C SER A 29 -0.03 0.40 -9.34
N PHE A 30 -1.19 0.58 -8.72
CA PHE A 30 -2.49 0.31 -9.35
C PHE A 30 -2.83 1.31 -10.44
N ARG A 31 -2.48 2.60 -10.33
CA ARG A 31 -2.59 3.58 -11.43
C ARG A 31 -1.79 3.12 -12.64
N GLY A 32 -0.54 2.72 -12.43
CA GLY A 32 0.29 2.17 -13.49
C GLY A 32 -0.31 0.92 -14.12
N ALA A 33 -0.86 0.00 -13.33
CA ALA A 33 -1.53 -1.20 -13.82
C ALA A 33 -2.80 -0.87 -14.64
N ILE A 34 -3.63 0.06 -14.17
CA ILE A 34 -4.83 0.53 -14.88
C ILE A 34 -4.45 1.17 -16.21
N ALA A 35 -3.45 2.05 -16.22
CA ALA A 35 -2.99 2.72 -17.44
C ALA A 35 -2.45 1.74 -18.49
N ARG A 36 -1.77 0.67 -18.06
CA ARG A 36 -1.30 -0.40 -18.96
C ARG A 36 -2.44 -1.27 -19.48
N ALA A 37 -3.37 -1.68 -18.59
CA ALA A 37 -4.49 -2.54 -18.95
C ALA A 37 -5.54 -1.81 -19.79
N PHE A 38 -5.76 -0.52 -19.53
CA PHE A 38 -6.83 0.29 -20.14
C PHE A 38 -6.34 1.71 -20.48
N PRO A 39 -5.52 1.87 -21.54
CA PRO A 39 -4.97 3.18 -21.92
C PRO A 39 -6.05 4.25 -22.15
N GLN A 40 -7.24 3.85 -22.63
CA GLN A 40 -8.39 4.74 -22.85
C GLN A 40 -9.03 5.26 -21.56
N ALA A 41 -8.63 4.75 -20.41
CA ALA A 41 -9.12 5.12 -19.08
C ALA A 41 -7.98 5.22 -18.06
N ALA A 42 -6.81 5.65 -18.52
CA ALA A 42 -5.59 5.76 -17.71
C ALA A 42 -5.72 6.76 -16.54
N ASP A 43 -6.69 7.66 -16.61
CA ASP A 43 -7.06 8.63 -15.57
C ASP A 43 -7.91 8.04 -14.43
N ALA A 44 -8.31 6.76 -14.53
CA ALA A 44 -9.15 6.15 -13.52
C ALA A 44 -8.39 5.95 -12.19
N GLU A 45 -9.08 6.27 -11.11
CA GLU A 45 -8.51 6.15 -9.77
C GLU A 45 -8.57 4.70 -9.25
N PRO A 46 -7.52 4.22 -8.59
CA PRO A 46 -7.46 2.88 -8.01
C PRO A 46 -8.45 2.63 -6.88
N LEU A 47 -8.90 3.69 -6.20
CA LEU A 47 -9.81 3.64 -5.05
C LEU A 47 -9.34 2.65 -3.99
N ILE A 48 -8.09 2.82 -3.54
CA ILE A 48 -7.49 2.00 -2.48
C ILE A 48 -8.10 2.38 -1.14
N THR A 49 -8.62 1.40 -0.43
CA THR A 49 -9.19 1.55 0.91
C THR A 49 -8.72 0.43 1.83
N ALA A 50 -8.74 0.67 3.14
CA ALA A 50 -8.53 -0.39 4.11
C ALA A 50 -9.60 -1.47 3.96
N SER A 51 -9.21 -2.73 4.04
CA SER A 51 -10.15 -3.85 3.96
C SER A 51 -11.01 -3.91 5.23
N LYS A 52 -12.30 -4.17 5.04
CA LYS A 52 -13.20 -4.45 6.18
C LYS A 52 -13.00 -5.86 6.76
N GLN A 53 -12.32 -6.73 6.00
CA GLN A 53 -12.05 -8.12 6.38
C GLN A 53 -10.54 -8.32 6.53
N ILE A 54 -9.98 -7.84 7.64
CA ILE A 54 -8.53 -7.85 7.95
C ILE A 54 -7.95 -9.27 7.91
N ALA A 55 -8.75 -10.29 8.23
CA ALA A 55 -8.32 -11.68 8.13
C ALA A 55 -7.99 -12.13 6.70
N ILE A 56 -8.58 -11.47 5.69
CA ILE A 56 -8.44 -11.83 4.28
C ILE A 56 -7.46 -10.92 3.56
N ALA A 57 -7.52 -9.61 3.83
CA ALA A 57 -6.70 -8.61 3.17
C ALA A 57 -6.52 -7.37 4.05
N ASP A 58 -5.44 -6.65 3.85
CA ASP A 58 -5.18 -5.39 4.54
C ASP A 58 -5.81 -4.21 3.78
N PHE A 59 -5.75 -4.24 2.44
CA PHE A 59 -6.30 -3.22 1.56
C PHE A 59 -7.16 -3.83 0.46
N GLN A 60 -7.95 -2.98 -0.17
CA GLN A 60 -8.85 -3.34 -1.25
C GLN A 60 -8.90 -2.22 -2.30
N SER A 61 -8.79 -2.58 -3.58
CA SER A 61 -9.08 -1.67 -4.68
C SER A 61 -10.50 -1.89 -5.19
N ASN A 62 -11.23 -0.77 -5.36
CA ASN A 62 -12.62 -0.76 -5.82
C ASN A 62 -12.76 -0.22 -7.27
N ALA A 63 -11.64 0.01 -7.96
CA ALA A 63 -11.62 0.65 -9.28
C ALA A 63 -12.39 -0.11 -10.36
N ALA A 64 -12.35 -1.45 -10.32
CA ALA A 64 -12.87 -2.28 -11.41
C ALA A 64 -14.36 -2.06 -11.69
N MET A 65 -15.18 -1.77 -10.69
CA MET A 65 -16.62 -1.55 -10.88
C MET A 65 -16.92 -0.25 -11.65
N GLY A 66 -16.24 0.84 -11.30
CA GLY A 66 -16.39 2.12 -12.01
C GLY A 66 -15.80 2.06 -13.40
N LEU A 67 -14.63 1.45 -13.52
CA LEU A 67 -13.91 1.31 -14.78
C LEU A 67 -14.65 0.40 -15.77
N ALA A 68 -15.31 -0.66 -15.30
CA ALA A 68 -16.10 -1.58 -16.12
C ALA A 68 -17.16 -0.86 -16.96
N LYS A 69 -17.84 0.12 -16.36
CA LYS A 69 -18.84 0.94 -17.07
C LYS A 69 -18.20 1.79 -18.16
N ARG A 70 -17.00 2.33 -17.92
CA ARG A 70 -16.26 3.16 -18.89
C ARG A 70 -15.75 2.37 -20.08
N VAL A 71 -15.29 1.13 -19.86
CA VAL A 71 -14.68 0.27 -20.88
C VAL A 71 -15.66 -0.74 -21.49
N GLY A 72 -16.91 -0.81 -21.03
CA GLY A 72 -17.94 -1.71 -21.55
C GLY A 72 -17.66 -3.19 -21.29
N LYS A 73 -16.98 -3.54 -20.18
CA LYS A 73 -16.64 -4.90 -19.81
C LYS A 73 -17.25 -5.30 -18.47
N GLN A 74 -17.22 -6.60 -18.16
CA GLN A 74 -17.63 -7.07 -16.85
C GLN A 74 -16.62 -6.64 -15.78
N PRO A 75 -17.06 -6.21 -14.58
CA PRO A 75 -16.14 -5.73 -13.53
C PRO A 75 -15.09 -6.78 -13.14
N ARG A 76 -15.43 -8.05 -13.14
CA ARG A 76 -14.50 -9.13 -12.82
C ARG A 76 -13.40 -9.31 -13.88
N GLU A 77 -13.73 -9.11 -15.15
CA GLU A 77 -12.76 -9.12 -16.25
C GLU A 77 -11.81 -7.94 -16.16
N VAL A 78 -12.35 -6.77 -15.81
CA VAL A 78 -11.54 -5.56 -15.58
C VAL A 78 -10.60 -5.77 -14.39
N ALA A 79 -11.09 -6.35 -13.29
CA ALA A 79 -10.27 -6.69 -12.14
C ALA A 79 -9.14 -7.68 -12.50
N ALA A 80 -9.44 -8.70 -13.30
CA ALA A 80 -8.44 -9.66 -13.75
C ALA A 80 -7.34 -9.02 -14.60
N ALA A 81 -7.71 -8.11 -15.51
CA ALA A 81 -6.74 -7.36 -16.31
C ALA A 81 -5.85 -6.45 -15.45
N ILE A 82 -6.42 -5.76 -14.47
CA ILE A 82 -5.65 -4.92 -13.52
C ILE A 82 -4.70 -5.79 -12.71
N VAL A 83 -5.16 -6.93 -12.17
CA VAL A 83 -4.34 -7.87 -11.40
C VAL A 83 -3.17 -8.39 -12.22
N ALA A 84 -3.40 -8.77 -13.49
CA ALA A 84 -2.35 -9.24 -14.39
C ALA A 84 -1.25 -8.20 -14.65
N GLU A 85 -1.61 -6.94 -14.74
CA GLU A 85 -0.65 -5.83 -14.90
C GLU A 85 0.01 -5.43 -13.58
N ALA A 86 -0.75 -5.42 -12.47
CA ALA A 86 -0.23 -5.11 -11.15
C ALA A 86 0.78 -6.17 -10.67
N ALA A 87 0.56 -7.44 -11.00
CA ALA A 87 1.48 -8.53 -10.65
C ALA A 87 2.88 -8.39 -11.27
N LYS A 88 3.04 -7.56 -12.31
CA LYS A 88 4.33 -7.25 -12.95
C LYS A 88 5.09 -6.12 -12.25
N ASP A 89 4.47 -5.45 -11.30
CA ASP A 89 5.05 -4.29 -10.63
C ASP A 89 5.97 -4.74 -9.49
N ALA A 90 7.28 -4.44 -9.62
CA ALA A 90 8.28 -4.83 -8.65
C ALA A 90 8.13 -4.10 -7.30
N ALA A 91 7.66 -2.84 -7.31
CA ALA A 91 7.44 -2.08 -6.09
C ALA A 91 6.29 -2.70 -5.29
N LEU A 92 5.20 -3.07 -5.96
CA LEU A 92 4.08 -3.78 -5.34
C LEU A 92 4.53 -5.15 -4.80
N ALA A 93 5.30 -5.91 -5.57
CA ALA A 93 5.80 -7.23 -5.17
C ALA A 93 6.72 -7.19 -3.95
N SER A 94 7.36 -6.04 -3.66
CA SER A 94 8.21 -5.87 -2.49
C SER A 94 7.42 -5.78 -1.18
N ILE A 95 6.19 -5.26 -1.22
CA ILE A 95 5.38 -5.03 -0.02
C ILE A 95 4.15 -5.92 0.10
N ALA A 96 3.61 -6.41 -1.02
CA ALA A 96 2.38 -7.21 -1.06
C ALA A 96 2.64 -8.67 -1.42
N GLU A 97 1.75 -9.54 -0.97
CA GLU A 97 1.69 -10.91 -1.44
C GLU A 97 1.35 -10.93 -2.95
N PRO A 98 1.75 -11.98 -3.69
CA PRO A 98 1.48 -12.07 -5.12
C PRO A 98 -0.02 -11.96 -5.42
N LEU A 99 -0.38 -11.01 -6.29
CA LEU A 99 -1.73 -10.86 -6.78
C LEU A 99 -2.05 -11.95 -7.81
N THR A 100 -3.18 -12.59 -7.62
CA THR A 100 -3.70 -13.66 -8.50
C THR A 100 -5.21 -13.48 -8.70
N GLU A 101 -5.83 -14.31 -9.51
CA GLU A 101 -7.29 -14.33 -9.64
C GLU A 101 -8.01 -14.57 -8.31
N LYS A 102 -7.36 -15.26 -7.36
CA LYS A 102 -7.89 -15.47 -6.00
C LYS A 102 -7.96 -14.19 -5.18
N SER A 103 -7.19 -13.17 -5.56
CA SER A 103 -7.26 -11.84 -4.96
C SER A 103 -8.52 -11.08 -5.35
N ILE A 104 -9.28 -11.57 -6.35
CA ILE A 104 -10.50 -10.93 -6.83
C ILE A 104 -11.70 -11.49 -6.07
N ALA A 105 -12.34 -10.64 -5.28
CA ALA A 105 -13.53 -10.99 -4.51
C ALA A 105 -14.79 -10.34 -5.11
N GLY A 106 -15.93 -11.00 -4.91
CA GLY A 106 -17.25 -10.49 -5.31
C GLY A 106 -17.31 -10.08 -6.77
N PRO A 107 -17.90 -8.92 -7.08
CA PRO A 107 -18.10 -8.45 -8.45
C PRO A 107 -16.82 -7.90 -9.12
N GLY A 108 -15.73 -7.70 -8.38
CA GLY A 108 -14.49 -7.13 -8.93
C GLY A 108 -13.66 -6.34 -7.92
N PHE A 109 -13.82 -6.61 -6.64
CA PHE A 109 -12.94 -6.09 -5.61
C PHE A 109 -11.57 -6.78 -5.68
N ILE A 110 -10.50 -6.01 -5.66
CA ILE A 110 -9.15 -6.57 -5.66
C ILE A 110 -8.58 -6.44 -4.25
N ASN A 111 -8.43 -7.56 -3.59
CA ASN A 111 -7.87 -7.67 -2.24
C ASN A 111 -6.34 -7.67 -2.30
N VAL A 112 -5.71 -6.89 -1.45
CA VAL A 112 -4.26 -6.80 -1.31
C VAL A 112 -3.87 -7.13 0.12
N LYS A 113 -3.01 -8.12 0.28
CA LYS A 113 -2.42 -8.48 1.57
C LYS A 113 -0.95 -8.08 1.59
N LEU A 114 -0.52 -7.41 2.64
CA LEU A 114 0.88 -7.04 2.81
C LEU A 114 1.69 -8.26 3.28
N ARG A 115 2.95 -8.30 2.88
CA ARG A 115 3.89 -9.29 3.41
C ARG A 115 4.21 -8.98 4.86
N GLY A 116 4.30 -9.98 5.71
CA GLY A 116 4.64 -9.80 7.13
C GLY A 116 5.95 -9.06 7.34
N GLU A 117 6.96 -9.31 6.50
CA GLU A 117 8.25 -8.62 6.53
C GLU A 117 8.12 -7.13 6.17
N ALA A 118 7.31 -6.81 5.16
CA ALA A 118 7.05 -5.43 4.78
C ALA A 118 6.29 -4.69 5.89
N LEU A 119 5.30 -5.34 6.50
CA LEU A 119 4.56 -4.77 7.62
C LEU A 119 5.48 -4.53 8.82
N ALA A 120 6.36 -5.47 9.16
CA ALA A 120 7.35 -5.30 10.22
C ALA A 120 8.30 -4.13 9.93
N GLY A 121 8.75 -3.98 8.67
CA GLY A 121 9.57 -2.84 8.23
C GLY A 121 8.84 -1.50 8.36
N LEU A 122 7.56 -1.45 7.98
CA LEU A 122 6.72 -0.25 8.15
C LEU A 122 6.59 0.13 9.62
N VAL A 123 6.30 -0.82 10.50
CA VAL A 123 6.21 -0.58 11.95
C VAL A 123 7.54 -0.10 12.50
N ALA A 124 8.66 -0.72 12.11
CA ALA A 124 9.99 -0.31 12.53
C ALA A 124 10.35 1.11 12.07
N SER A 125 9.92 1.53 10.87
CA SER A 125 10.13 2.89 10.38
C SER A 125 9.32 3.95 11.14
N MET A 126 8.26 3.54 11.82
CA MET A 126 7.47 4.42 12.70
C MET A 126 8.10 4.60 14.08
N ASP A 127 9.06 3.77 14.46
CA ASP A 127 9.81 3.89 15.72
C ASP A 127 10.85 5.02 15.64
N SER A 128 10.35 6.22 15.57
CA SER A 128 11.11 7.47 15.48
C SER A 128 10.40 8.58 16.26
N ALA A 129 11.11 9.65 16.56
CA ALA A 129 10.52 10.83 17.23
C ALA A 129 9.33 11.43 16.45
N ALA A 130 9.31 11.24 15.14
CA ALA A 130 8.22 11.69 14.27
C ALA A 130 7.11 10.65 14.09
N LEU A 131 7.21 9.45 14.68
CA LEU A 131 6.23 8.35 14.58
C LEU A 131 5.82 8.03 13.13
N GLY A 132 6.77 8.11 12.20
CA GLY A 132 6.51 7.88 10.78
C GLY A 132 5.79 9.03 10.06
N VAL A 133 5.53 10.14 10.74
CA VAL A 133 4.91 11.32 10.12
C VAL A 133 5.96 12.15 9.40
N ALA A 134 5.80 12.34 8.10
CA ALA A 134 6.70 13.21 7.34
C ALA A 134 6.54 14.68 7.80
N PRO A 135 7.64 15.42 8.01
CA PRO A 135 7.56 16.83 8.31
C PRO A 135 6.93 17.60 7.14
N VAL A 136 5.99 18.48 7.46
CA VAL A 136 5.36 19.33 6.45
C VAL A 136 6.27 20.52 6.13
N ALA A 137 6.35 20.89 4.84
CA ALA A 137 7.18 22.00 4.38
C ALA A 137 6.73 23.34 4.98
N THR A 138 5.44 23.50 5.24
CA THR A 138 4.85 24.70 5.85
C THR A 138 3.96 24.28 7.02
N PRO A 139 4.45 24.37 8.27
CA PRO A 139 3.65 24.02 9.45
C PRO A 139 2.47 24.97 9.62
N LEU A 140 1.29 24.41 9.89
CA LEU A 140 0.13 25.19 10.30
C LEU A 140 0.16 25.39 11.82
N ARG A 141 -0.11 26.59 12.25
CA ARG A 141 -0.33 26.90 13.68
C ARG A 141 -1.79 26.61 14.01
N VAL A 142 -2.00 25.57 14.81
CA VAL A 142 -3.35 25.16 15.23
C VAL A 142 -3.49 25.48 16.72
N VAL A 143 -4.58 26.17 17.09
CA VAL A 143 -4.97 26.37 18.49
C VAL A 143 -6.10 25.36 18.77
N VAL A 144 -5.88 24.48 19.74
CA VAL A 144 -6.89 23.55 20.22
C VAL A 144 -7.43 24.09 21.54
N ASP A 145 -8.71 24.45 21.57
CA ASP A 145 -9.41 24.82 22.80
C ASP A 145 -10.16 23.59 23.31
N LEU A 146 -9.77 23.12 24.48
CA LEU A 146 -10.40 21.98 25.15
C LEU A 146 -11.36 22.54 26.22
N MET A 147 -12.64 22.58 25.90
CA MET A 147 -13.70 22.86 26.88
C MET A 147 -14.07 21.60 27.67
#